data_f52361cd8c2d7fa6539ddbeb5cdbae4b
#
_entry.id   f52361cd8c2d7fa6539ddbeb5cdbae4b
#
_cell.length_a   1.000
_cell.length_b   1.000
_cell.length_c   1.000
_cell.angle_alpha   90.00
_cell.angle_beta   90.00
_cell.angle_gamma   90.00
#
_symmetry.space_group_name_H-M   'P 1'
#
loop_
_entity.id
_entity.type
_entity.pdbx_description
1 polymer ?
#
loop_
_entity_poly.entity_id
_entity_poly.type
_entity_poly.pdbx_seq_one_letter_code
_entity_poly.pdbx_strand_id
1 'polypeptide(L)'
;MVEKVARSISCLALMEEIMNIIYEKWDEILETVKTEHELSDVSFKTWLKPLTIHSIDDQVVTILVPSQQVGLNYISKKYALPLKVAISELTGSDYDIKFVLPEDVQNVEKDVPVSTNYNTSMEMANLNPKYTFDTFVVGSNNKFAHAASLAVAESPGEIYNPLFLYGGVGLGKTHLMHSVAHFILERNPSTKILYTTSEEFTNELIEAIRNGNNTAMTKFREKYRNIDVLLIDDIQFIIGKESTQEEFFHTFNTLYE
;
A
#
# COMPACT_ATOMS: atom_id res chain seq x y z
N MET A 1 -28.88 43.11 -21.28
CA MET A 1 -29.27 41.70 -21.24
C MET A 1 -28.40 40.85 -22.21
N VAL A 2 -28.15 41.32 -23.42
CA VAL A 2 -27.35 40.61 -24.47
C VAL A 2 -25.87 40.42 -24.06
N GLU A 3 -25.24 41.41 -23.42
CA GLU A 3 -23.83 41.31 -22.99
C GLU A 3 -23.60 40.28 -21.86
N LYS A 4 -24.59 40.09 -20.96
CA LYS A 4 -24.49 39.04 -19.91
C LYS A 4 -24.60 37.63 -20.47
N VAL A 5 -25.42 37.45 -21.51
CA VAL A 5 -25.58 36.17 -22.20
C VAL A 5 -24.32 35.84 -23.04
N ALA A 6 -23.75 36.82 -23.73
CA ALA A 6 -22.51 36.63 -24.50
C ALA A 6 -21.30 36.28 -23.63
N ARG A 7 -21.17 36.89 -22.45
CA ARG A 7 -20.12 36.54 -21.47
C ARG A 7 -20.34 35.16 -20.86
N SER A 8 -21.58 34.73 -20.64
CA SER A 8 -21.88 33.38 -20.13
C SER A 8 -21.57 32.30 -21.17
N ILE A 9 -21.85 32.54 -22.45
CA ILE A 9 -21.53 31.59 -23.55
C ILE A 9 -20.02 31.50 -23.77
N SER A 10 -19.29 32.62 -23.68
CA SER A 10 -17.82 32.63 -23.77
C SER A 10 -17.15 31.89 -22.60
N CYS A 11 -17.73 31.98 -21.40
CA CYS A 11 -17.24 31.28 -20.20
C CYS A 11 -17.46 29.77 -20.29
N LEU A 12 -18.64 29.34 -20.78
CA LEU A 12 -18.96 27.92 -21.00
C LEU A 12 -18.05 27.28 -22.07
N ALA A 13 -17.83 27.96 -23.19
CA ALA A 13 -16.95 27.47 -24.24
C ALA A 13 -15.49 27.34 -23.77
N LEU A 14 -15.02 28.29 -22.93
CA LEU A 14 -13.68 28.22 -22.33
C LEU A 14 -13.57 27.09 -21.32
N MET A 15 -14.60 26.82 -20.55
CA MET A 15 -14.62 25.68 -19.60
C MET A 15 -14.62 24.33 -20.34
N GLU A 16 -15.38 24.18 -21.42
CA GLU A 16 -15.33 22.98 -22.25
C GLU A 16 -13.96 22.77 -22.89
N GLU A 17 -13.31 23.82 -23.34
CA GLU A 17 -11.96 23.74 -23.91
C GLU A 17 -10.92 23.31 -22.87
N ILE A 18 -10.98 23.82 -21.64
CA ILE A 18 -10.09 23.45 -20.53
C ILE A 18 -10.35 22.00 -20.10
N MET A 19 -11.61 21.57 -20.01
CA MET A 19 -11.93 20.18 -19.68
C MET A 19 -11.36 19.22 -20.71
N ASN A 20 -11.50 19.53 -22.02
CA ASN A 20 -10.91 18.73 -23.09
C ASN A 20 -9.39 18.63 -22.97
N ILE A 21 -8.70 19.71 -22.62
CA ILE A 21 -7.24 19.71 -22.39
C ILE A 21 -6.84 18.74 -21.29
N ILE A 22 -7.58 18.67 -20.18
CA ILE A 22 -7.28 17.73 -19.07
C ILE A 22 -7.44 16.28 -19.54
N TYR A 23 -8.49 15.97 -20.30
CA TYR A 23 -8.68 14.62 -20.86
C TYR A 23 -7.59 14.24 -21.86
N GLU A 24 -7.24 15.13 -22.79
CA GLU A 24 -6.24 14.87 -23.82
C GLU A 24 -4.83 14.73 -23.26
N LYS A 25 -4.51 15.47 -22.18
CA LYS A 25 -3.18 15.50 -21.56
C LYS A 25 -3.07 14.69 -20.28
N TRP A 26 -4.03 13.81 -20.01
CA TRP A 26 -4.05 13.02 -18.77
C TRP A 26 -2.74 12.25 -18.54
N ASP A 27 -2.24 11.57 -19.54
CA ASP A 27 -0.99 10.82 -19.45
C ASP A 27 0.21 11.74 -19.18
N GLU A 28 0.24 12.96 -19.75
CA GLU A 28 1.28 13.97 -19.51
C GLU A 28 1.24 14.46 -18.04
N ILE A 29 0.04 14.69 -17.51
CA ILE A 29 -0.16 15.05 -16.09
C ILE A 29 0.39 13.95 -15.16
N LEU A 30 0.08 12.69 -15.42
CA LEU A 30 0.57 11.57 -14.64
C LEU A 30 2.10 11.44 -14.69
N GLU A 31 2.73 11.59 -15.85
CA GLU A 31 4.19 11.58 -16.01
C GLU A 31 4.85 12.79 -15.32
N THR A 32 4.21 13.95 -15.31
CA THR A 32 4.69 15.13 -14.58
C THR A 32 4.74 14.82 -13.08
N VAL A 33 3.65 14.29 -12.52
CA VAL A 33 3.59 13.88 -11.10
C VAL A 33 4.66 12.84 -10.79
N LYS A 34 4.90 11.86 -11.69
CA LYS A 34 5.96 10.86 -11.53
C LYS A 34 7.34 11.51 -11.40
N THR A 35 7.62 12.46 -12.30
CA THR A 35 8.95 13.11 -12.41
C THR A 35 9.20 14.05 -11.23
N GLU A 36 8.24 14.89 -10.88
CA GLU A 36 8.38 15.89 -9.80
C GLU A 36 8.47 15.26 -8.41
N HIS A 37 7.78 14.15 -8.21
CA HIS A 37 7.79 13.43 -6.93
C HIS A 37 8.75 12.24 -6.90
N GLU A 38 9.64 12.10 -7.89
CA GLU A 38 10.66 11.04 -7.98
C GLU A 38 10.06 9.64 -7.74
N LEU A 39 8.90 9.36 -8.32
CA LEU A 39 8.22 8.07 -8.12
C LEU A 39 8.96 6.95 -8.85
N SER A 40 9.05 5.79 -8.20
CA SER A 40 9.56 4.59 -8.84
C SER A 40 8.64 4.16 -9.99
N ASP A 41 9.19 3.47 -11.00
CA ASP A 41 8.40 2.93 -12.10
C ASP A 41 7.31 1.96 -11.62
N VAL A 42 7.58 1.25 -10.53
CA VAL A 42 6.61 0.34 -9.89
C VAL A 42 5.46 1.13 -9.30
N SER A 43 5.74 2.13 -8.46
CA SER A 43 4.71 3.00 -7.88
C SER A 43 3.85 3.68 -8.95
N PHE A 44 4.49 4.17 -10.01
CA PHE A 44 3.79 4.81 -11.12
C PHE A 44 2.84 3.85 -11.83
N LYS A 45 3.32 2.68 -12.24
CA LYS A 45 2.51 1.67 -12.93
C LYS A 45 1.40 1.10 -12.06
N THR A 46 1.63 1.02 -10.75
CA THR A 46 0.67 0.45 -9.81
C THR A 46 -0.44 1.42 -9.42
N TRP A 47 -0.09 2.70 -9.17
CA TRP A 47 -1.00 3.65 -8.53
C TRP A 47 -1.50 4.76 -9.42
N LEU A 48 -0.65 5.32 -10.27
CA LEU A 48 -1.00 6.47 -11.09
C LEU A 48 -1.48 6.07 -12.49
N LYS A 49 -0.77 5.19 -13.17
CA LYS A 49 -1.10 4.80 -14.53
C LYS A 49 -2.50 4.18 -14.70
N PRO A 50 -3.06 3.43 -13.73
CA PRO A 50 -4.40 2.89 -13.83
C PRO A 50 -5.52 3.90 -13.56
N LEU A 51 -5.20 5.12 -13.12
CA LEU A 51 -6.19 6.16 -12.84
C LEU A 51 -6.79 6.70 -14.14
N THR A 52 -8.10 6.82 -14.17
CA THR A 52 -8.82 7.40 -15.31
C THR A 52 -9.77 8.51 -14.82
N ILE A 53 -9.94 9.55 -15.65
CA ILE A 53 -10.91 10.59 -15.34
C ILE A 53 -12.32 10.04 -15.58
N HIS A 54 -13.17 10.18 -14.57
CA HIS A 54 -14.58 9.83 -14.67
C HIS A 54 -15.41 11.02 -15.15
N SER A 55 -15.31 12.16 -14.48
CA SER A 55 -15.99 13.40 -14.85
C SER A 55 -15.21 14.61 -14.35
N ILE A 56 -15.49 15.75 -14.95
CA ILE A 56 -15.00 17.06 -14.52
C ILE A 56 -16.22 17.96 -14.41
N ASP A 57 -16.62 18.30 -13.19
CA ASP A 57 -17.79 19.10 -12.87
C ASP A 57 -17.43 20.20 -11.86
N ASP A 58 -17.87 21.42 -12.08
CA ASP A 58 -17.73 22.56 -11.15
C ASP A 58 -16.34 22.71 -10.50
N GLN A 59 -15.26 22.59 -11.30
CA GLN A 59 -13.86 22.61 -10.83
C GLN A 59 -13.46 21.41 -9.93
N VAL A 60 -14.19 20.30 -10.02
CA VAL A 60 -13.84 19.04 -9.37
C VAL A 60 -13.53 18.01 -10.44
N VAL A 61 -12.31 17.48 -10.42
CA VAL A 61 -11.91 16.33 -11.25
C VAL A 61 -12.17 15.06 -10.48
N THR A 62 -13.15 14.29 -10.93
CA THR A 62 -13.47 12.98 -10.35
C THR A 62 -12.66 11.90 -11.06
N ILE A 63 -11.81 11.22 -10.32
CA ILE A 63 -10.87 10.22 -10.81
C ILE A 63 -11.34 8.84 -10.35
N LEU A 64 -11.44 7.91 -11.30
CA LEU A 64 -11.79 6.53 -11.06
C LEU A 64 -10.55 5.75 -10.65
N VAL A 65 -10.65 5.07 -9.50
CA VAL A 65 -9.60 4.18 -8.99
C VAL A 65 -10.02 2.74 -9.28
N PRO A 66 -9.31 2.00 -10.14
CA PRO A 66 -9.74 0.66 -10.57
C PRO A 66 -9.59 -0.43 -9.52
N SER A 67 -9.02 -0.13 -8.36
CA SER A 67 -8.80 -1.09 -7.27
C SER A 67 -9.72 -0.82 -6.08
N GLN A 68 -9.99 -1.87 -5.29
CA GLN A 68 -10.89 -1.86 -4.13
C GLN A 68 -10.57 -0.74 -3.11
N GLN A 69 -11.53 -0.45 -2.23
CA GLN A 69 -11.60 0.63 -1.23
C GLN A 69 -10.28 1.06 -0.55
N VAL A 70 -9.33 0.17 -0.46
CA VAL A 70 -8.06 0.36 0.24
C VAL A 70 -7.06 1.21 -0.55
N GLY A 71 -7.02 1.04 -1.86
CA GLY A 71 -6.21 1.90 -2.74
C GLY A 71 -6.70 3.35 -2.74
N LEU A 72 -7.98 3.58 -2.53
CA LEU A 72 -8.60 4.90 -2.52
C LEU A 72 -8.01 5.82 -1.45
N ASN A 73 -7.90 5.34 -0.20
CA ASN A 73 -7.38 6.14 0.91
C ASN A 73 -5.90 6.49 0.73
N TYR A 74 -5.10 5.54 0.26
CA TYR A 74 -3.69 5.75 -0.02
C TYR A 74 -3.49 6.75 -1.16
N ILE A 75 -4.18 6.53 -2.29
CA ILE A 75 -4.09 7.39 -3.47
C ILE A 75 -4.57 8.80 -3.14
N SER A 76 -5.69 8.94 -2.43
CA SER A 76 -6.24 10.23 -2.03
C SER A 76 -5.28 11.02 -1.15
N LYS A 77 -4.68 10.40 -0.14
CA LYS A 77 -3.72 11.08 0.75
C LYS A 77 -2.40 11.44 0.05
N LYS A 78 -1.90 10.56 -0.80
CA LYS A 78 -0.57 10.72 -1.38
C LYS A 78 -0.57 11.52 -2.68
N TYR A 79 -1.58 11.33 -3.54
CA TYR A 79 -1.57 11.85 -4.89
C TYR A 79 -2.61 12.94 -5.17
N ALA A 80 -3.55 13.24 -4.26
CA ALA A 80 -4.53 14.31 -4.46
C ALA A 80 -3.85 15.67 -4.67
N LEU A 81 -2.94 16.04 -3.78
CA LEU A 81 -2.23 17.32 -3.87
C LEU A 81 -1.28 17.40 -5.09
N PRO A 82 -0.44 16.40 -5.37
CA PRO A 82 0.36 16.35 -6.58
C PRO A 82 -0.45 16.49 -7.88
N LEU A 83 -1.55 15.77 -8.00
CA LEU A 83 -2.42 15.84 -9.17
C LEU A 83 -3.12 17.21 -9.27
N LYS A 84 -3.56 17.77 -8.15
CA LYS A 84 -4.16 19.11 -8.09
C LYS A 84 -3.17 20.16 -8.61
N VAL A 85 -1.91 20.12 -8.17
CA VAL A 85 -0.87 21.04 -8.60
C VAL A 85 -0.58 20.89 -10.11
N ALA A 86 -0.36 19.68 -10.59
CA ALA A 86 -0.08 19.42 -11.98
C ALA A 86 -1.23 19.86 -12.92
N ILE A 87 -2.50 19.64 -12.51
CA ILE A 87 -3.66 20.11 -13.28
C ILE A 87 -3.75 21.63 -13.24
N SER A 88 -3.50 22.27 -12.10
CA SER A 88 -3.54 23.72 -11.94
C SER A 88 -2.44 24.41 -12.79
N GLU A 89 -1.25 23.86 -12.84
CA GLU A 89 -0.15 24.34 -13.69
C GLU A 89 -0.48 24.24 -15.18
N LEU A 90 -1.13 23.17 -15.59
CA LEU A 90 -1.52 22.95 -16.97
C LEU A 90 -2.65 23.87 -17.42
N THR A 91 -3.65 24.08 -16.54
CA THR A 91 -4.91 24.77 -16.90
C THR A 91 -4.97 26.23 -16.48
N GLY A 92 -4.07 26.64 -15.57
CA GLY A 92 -4.12 27.96 -14.93
C GLY A 92 -5.32 28.18 -13.99
N SER A 93 -6.03 27.11 -13.63
CA SER A 93 -7.23 27.15 -12.77
C SER A 93 -7.12 26.12 -11.66
N ASP A 94 -7.69 26.45 -10.49
CA ASP A 94 -7.73 25.54 -9.35
C ASP A 94 -8.83 24.50 -9.53
N TYR A 95 -8.45 23.21 -9.44
CA TYR A 95 -9.37 22.08 -9.44
C TYR A 95 -9.21 21.27 -8.16
N ASP A 96 -10.33 20.86 -7.58
CA ASP A 96 -10.32 19.87 -6.51
C ASP A 96 -10.34 18.45 -7.07
N ILE A 97 -9.68 17.51 -6.37
CA ILE A 97 -9.58 16.13 -6.79
C ILE A 97 -10.46 15.24 -5.91
N LYS A 98 -11.34 14.47 -6.55
CA LYS A 98 -12.17 13.47 -5.89
C LYS A 98 -11.87 12.09 -6.49
N PHE A 99 -11.49 11.14 -5.64
CA PHE A 99 -11.32 9.76 -6.06
C PHE A 99 -12.58 8.97 -5.77
N VAL A 100 -12.98 8.11 -6.71
CA VAL A 100 -14.18 7.27 -6.60
C VAL A 100 -13.87 5.85 -7.08
N LEU A 101 -14.58 4.87 -6.54
CA LEU A 101 -14.53 3.49 -7.00
C LEU A 101 -15.57 3.25 -8.09
N PRO A 102 -15.36 2.27 -8.98
CA PRO A 102 -16.36 1.90 -9.99
C PRO A 102 -17.71 1.53 -9.39
N GLU A 103 -17.74 1.01 -8.18
CA GLU A 103 -18.94 0.60 -7.44
C GLU A 103 -19.73 1.80 -6.91
N ASP A 104 -19.04 2.88 -6.55
CA ASP A 104 -19.63 4.11 -5.99
C ASP A 104 -20.32 4.96 -7.07
N VAL A 105 -19.92 4.81 -8.33
CA VAL A 105 -20.55 5.50 -9.48
C VAL A 105 -21.96 5.00 -9.75
N GLN A 106 -22.27 3.77 -9.32
CA GLN A 106 -23.61 3.15 -9.53
C GLN A 106 -24.55 3.30 -8.33
N ASN A 107 -24.08 3.76 -7.18
CA ASN A 107 -24.86 3.93 -5.97
C ASN A 107 -24.64 5.30 -5.35
N VAL A 108 -25.50 6.25 -5.70
CA VAL A 108 -25.73 7.45 -4.89
C VAL A 108 -26.52 7.03 -3.65
N GLU A 109 -25.93 7.22 -2.47
CA GLU A 109 -26.40 6.91 -1.13
C GLU A 109 -26.03 5.53 -0.56
N LYS A 110 -24.95 5.51 0.23
CA LYS A 110 -24.94 4.98 1.62
C LYS A 110 -23.52 5.02 2.16
N ASP A 111 -23.34 5.66 3.31
CA ASP A 111 -22.19 5.52 4.20
C ASP A 111 -21.87 4.03 4.40
N VAL A 112 -20.68 3.60 3.99
CA VAL A 112 -20.24 2.21 4.21
C VAL A 112 -19.20 2.19 5.32
N PRO A 113 -19.40 1.43 6.38
CA PRO A 113 -18.48 1.31 7.49
C PRO A 113 -17.18 0.64 7.04
N VAL A 114 -16.04 1.11 7.59
CA VAL A 114 -14.71 0.49 7.49
C VAL A 114 -14.84 -1.02 7.67
N SER A 115 -14.36 -1.79 6.68
CA SER A 115 -14.64 -3.22 6.61
C SER A 115 -14.11 -3.97 7.84
N THR A 116 -15.01 -4.71 8.48
CA THR A 116 -14.74 -5.63 9.59
C THR A 116 -13.63 -6.64 9.25
N ASN A 117 -13.42 -6.96 7.99
CA ASN A 117 -12.41 -7.91 7.52
C ASN A 117 -10.96 -7.42 7.70
N TYR A 118 -10.69 -6.12 7.47
CA TYR A 118 -9.35 -5.55 7.66
C TYR A 118 -8.90 -5.63 9.12
N ASN A 119 -9.77 -5.21 10.05
CA ASN A 119 -9.45 -5.26 11.47
C ASN A 119 -9.22 -6.69 11.97
N THR A 120 -10.02 -7.64 11.51
CA THR A 120 -9.85 -9.06 11.84
C THR A 120 -8.52 -9.62 11.32
N SER A 121 -8.16 -9.30 10.08
CA SER A 121 -6.89 -9.74 9.48
C SER A 121 -5.68 -9.13 10.19
N MET A 122 -5.78 -7.89 10.62
CA MET A 122 -4.76 -7.18 11.39
C MET A 122 -4.53 -7.79 12.78
N GLU A 123 -5.63 -8.14 13.48
CA GLU A 123 -5.57 -8.82 14.78
C GLU A 123 -4.98 -10.23 14.63
N MET A 124 -5.38 -10.97 13.60
CA MET A 124 -4.84 -12.31 13.32
C MET A 124 -3.34 -12.26 12.97
N ALA A 125 -2.87 -11.19 12.33
CA ALA A 125 -1.47 -10.98 11.99
C ALA A 125 -0.63 -10.42 13.15
N ASN A 126 -1.22 -10.14 14.32
CA ASN A 126 -0.56 -9.56 15.49
C ASN A 126 0.16 -8.23 15.21
N LEU A 127 -0.50 -7.33 14.45
CA LEU A 127 0.10 -6.08 14.01
C LEU A 127 -0.20 -4.90 14.95
N ASN A 128 0.79 -4.04 15.15
CA ASN A 128 0.59 -2.79 15.87
C ASN A 128 -0.04 -1.73 14.92
N PRO A 129 -1.26 -1.23 15.20
CA PRO A 129 -1.98 -0.31 14.32
C PRO A 129 -1.31 1.07 14.17
N LYS A 130 -0.34 1.39 15.03
CA LYS A 130 0.40 2.67 14.97
C LYS A 130 1.61 2.63 14.03
N TYR A 131 2.03 1.45 13.59
CA TYR A 131 3.24 1.30 12.78
C TYR A 131 2.86 1.20 11.30
N THR A 132 2.60 2.36 10.69
CA THR A 132 2.30 2.51 9.27
C THR A 132 3.39 3.31 8.57
N PHE A 133 3.44 3.28 7.24
CA PHE A 133 4.36 4.13 6.48
C PHE A 133 4.11 5.62 6.72
N ASP A 134 2.85 6.03 6.93
CA ASP A 134 2.47 7.43 7.20
C ASP A 134 3.05 7.95 8.52
N THR A 135 3.19 7.07 9.52
CA THR A 135 3.71 7.44 10.84
C THR A 135 5.23 7.26 10.96
N PHE A 136 5.87 6.68 9.93
CA PHE A 136 7.31 6.48 9.92
C PHE A 136 8.04 7.76 9.54
N VAL A 137 8.98 8.20 10.39
CA VAL A 137 9.80 9.40 10.12
C VAL A 137 10.94 9.05 9.19
N VAL A 138 10.88 9.55 7.95
CA VAL A 138 11.91 9.34 6.94
C VAL A 138 13.01 10.39 7.08
N GLY A 139 14.25 9.94 7.17
CA GLY A 139 15.46 10.76 7.18
C GLY A 139 16.53 10.22 6.23
N SER A 140 17.65 10.93 6.11
CA SER A 140 18.75 10.54 5.20
C SER A 140 19.29 9.13 5.47
N ASN A 141 19.29 8.68 6.72
CA ASN A 141 19.88 7.40 7.12
C ASN A 141 18.96 6.19 6.94
N ASN A 142 17.65 6.39 6.79
CA ASN A 142 16.66 5.32 6.64
C ASN A 142 15.84 5.40 5.34
N LYS A 143 16.07 6.42 4.49
CA LYS A 143 15.37 6.62 3.22
C LYS A 143 15.43 5.36 2.34
N PHE A 144 16.59 4.71 2.27
CA PHE A 144 16.75 3.49 1.47
C PHE A 144 15.95 2.32 2.05
N ALA A 145 16.03 2.08 3.36
CA ALA A 145 15.26 1.03 4.01
C ALA A 145 13.74 1.25 3.85
N HIS A 146 13.28 2.51 4.00
CA HIS A 146 11.89 2.87 3.76
C HIS A 146 11.47 2.59 2.31
N ALA A 147 12.27 3.03 1.32
CA ALA A 147 11.96 2.82 -0.09
C ALA A 147 11.93 1.34 -0.47
N ALA A 148 12.89 0.53 0.03
CA ALA A 148 12.91 -0.91 -0.19
C ALA A 148 11.70 -1.61 0.45
N SER A 149 11.33 -1.21 1.67
CA SER A 149 10.15 -1.74 2.36
C SER A 149 8.85 -1.40 1.62
N LEU A 150 8.74 -0.19 1.10
CA LEU A 150 7.58 0.23 0.30
C LEU A 150 7.51 -0.56 -1.02
N ALA A 151 8.64 -0.77 -1.70
CA ALA A 151 8.70 -1.56 -2.93
C ALA A 151 8.25 -3.02 -2.70
N VAL A 152 8.65 -3.63 -1.57
CA VAL A 152 8.17 -4.97 -1.19
C VAL A 152 6.66 -4.96 -0.88
N ALA A 153 6.17 -3.92 -0.21
CA ALA A 153 4.75 -3.81 0.09
C ALA A 153 3.88 -3.63 -1.16
N GLU A 154 4.39 -2.90 -2.17
CA GLU A 154 3.74 -2.69 -3.46
C GLU A 154 3.70 -3.96 -4.33
N SER A 155 4.75 -4.78 -4.29
CA SER A 155 4.89 -6.00 -5.09
C SER A 155 5.57 -7.12 -4.28
N PRO A 156 4.84 -7.76 -3.36
CA PRO A 156 5.39 -8.82 -2.53
C PRO A 156 5.90 -10.00 -3.37
N GLY A 157 7.11 -10.46 -3.05
CA GLY A 157 7.75 -11.58 -3.73
C GLY A 157 8.48 -11.25 -5.05
N GLU A 158 8.23 -10.09 -5.66
CA GLU A 158 8.76 -9.79 -7.00
C GLU A 158 10.13 -9.07 -6.98
N ILE A 159 10.31 -8.06 -6.09
CA ILE A 159 11.50 -7.18 -6.15
C ILE A 159 12.58 -7.65 -5.18
N TYR A 160 12.23 -7.78 -3.91
CA TYR A 160 13.12 -8.23 -2.85
C TYR A 160 12.45 -9.36 -2.06
N ASN A 161 12.90 -10.60 -2.26
CA ASN A 161 12.47 -11.76 -1.51
C ASN A 161 13.68 -12.66 -1.21
N PRO A 162 14.15 -12.70 0.05
CA PRO A 162 13.68 -11.93 1.19
C PRO A 162 14.18 -10.49 1.21
N LEU A 163 13.44 -9.60 1.86
CA LEU A 163 13.95 -8.30 2.31
C LEU A 163 14.57 -8.46 3.70
N PHE A 164 15.83 -8.10 3.84
CA PHE A 164 16.53 -8.14 5.12
C PHE A 164 16.85 -6.74 5.63
N LEU A 165 16.18 -6.35 6.73
CA LEU A 165 16.39 -5.07 7.40
C LEU A 165 17.34 -5.26 8.59
N TYR A 166 18.48 -4.59 8.58
CA TYR A 166 19.46 -4.64 9.67
C TYR A 166 19.87 -3.26 10.14
N GLY A 167 20.37 -3.18 11.38
CA GLY A 167 20.78 -1.93 11.99
C GLY A 167 20.62 -1.96 13.51
N GLY A 168 21.07 -0.91 14.19
CA GLY A 168 21.00 -0.76 15.64
C GLY A 168 19.58 -0.79 16.20
N VAL A 169 19.49 -0.83 17.53
CA VAL A 169 18.22 -0.77 18.26
C VAL A 169 17.57 0.60 18.07
N GLY A 170 16.23 0.65 18.00
CA GLY A 170 15.45 1.89 17.92
C GLY A 170 15.43 2.58 16.54
N LEU A 171 16.00 1.99 15.50
CA LEU A 171 16.04 2.58 14.16
C LEU A 171 14.76 2.35 13.32
N GLY A 172 13.74 1.72 13.89
CA GLY A 172 12.43 1.54 13.24
C GLY A 172 12.31 0.29 12.37
N LYS A 173 13.15 -0.74 12.50
CA LYS A 173 13.05 -1.99 11.74
C LYS A 173 11.66 -2.64 11.91
N THR A 174 11.26 -2.86 13.16
CA THR A 174 9.92 -3.40 13.49
C THR A 174 8.80 -2.53 12.94
N HIS A 175 8.94 -1.20 13.00
CA HIS A 175 7.97 -0.27 12.42
C HIS A 175 7.81 -0.49 10.91
N LEU A 176 8.92 -0.57 10.16
CA LEU A 176 8.87 -0.82 8.72
C LEU A 176 8.27 -2.19 8.38
N MET A 177 8.56 -3.24 9.16
CA MET A 177 7.96 -4.56 8.98
C MET A 177 6.43 -4.52 9.12
N HIS A 178 5.94 -3.89 10.19
CA HIS A 178 4.50 -3.70 10.38
C HIS A 178 3.89 -2.82 9.29
N SER A 179 4.61 -1.77 8.84
CA SER A 179 4.14 -0.90 7.75
C SER A 179 3.94 -1.68 6.45
N VAL A 180 4.86 -2.59 6.12
CA VAL A 180 4.72 -3.51 4.97
C VAL A 180 3.45 -4.34 5.11
N ALA A 181 3.24 -4.96 6.26
CA ALA A 181 2.06 -5.79 6.51
C ALA A 181 0.75 -4.99 6.40
N HIS A 182 0.68 -3.81 7.04
CA HIS A 182 -0.49 -2.93 6.95
C HIS A 182 -0.80 -2.57 5.51
N PHE A 183 0.21 -2.16 4.74
CA PHE A 183 0.04 -1.79 3.35
C PHE A 183 -0.48 -2.94 2.48
N ILE A 184 0.07 -4.15 2.67
CA ILE A 184 -0.39 -5.35 1.94
C ILE A 184 -1.85 -5.69 2.31
N LEU A 185 -2.20 -5.71 3.60
CA LEU A 185 -3.56 -5.99 4.08
C LEU A 185 -4.56 -4.92 3.65
N GLU A 186 -4.13 -3.67 3.62
CA GLU A 186 -4.93 -2.58 3.09
C GLU A 186 -5.29 -2.79 1.62
N ARG A 187 -4.38 -3.31 0.83
CA ARG A 187 -4.58 -3.59 -0.59
C ARG A 187 -5.33 -4.90 -0.84
N ASN A 188 -5.04 -5.91 -0.05
CA ASN A 188 -5.68 -7.22 -0.15
C ASN A 188 -5.93 -7.81 1.26
N PRO A 189 -7.10 -7.55 1.85
CA PRO A 189 -7.45 -8.04 3.19
C PRO A 189 -7.48 -9.57 3.32
N SER A 190 -7.49 -10.32 2.21
CA SER A 190 -7.47 -11.77 2.22
C SER A 190 -6.06 -12.37 2.31
N THR A 191 -5.00 -11.57 2.18
CA THR A 191 -3.62 -12.01 2.27
C THR A 191 -3.33 -12.55 3.68
N LYS A 192 -2.78 -13.74 3.75
CA LYS A 192 -2.40 -14.36 5.01
C LYS A 192 -1.02 -13.88 5.43
N ILE A 193 -0.97 -12.96 6.37
CA ILE A 193 0.26 -12.40 6.92
C ILE A 193 0.46 -12.90 8.34
N LEU A 194 1.67 -13.30 8.66
CA LEU A 194 2.08 -13.63 10.03
C LEU A 194 3.29 -12.79 10.42
N TYR A 195 3.15 -11.98 11.47
CA TYR A 195 4.27 -11.37 12.18
C TYR A 195 4.58 -12.19 13.43
N THR A 196 5.86 -12.49 13.63
CA THR A 196 6.36 -13.21 14.79
C THR A 196 7.80 -12.79 15.10
N THR A 197 8.23 -13.01 16.33
CA THR A 197 9.65 -12.92 16.68
C THR A 197 10.33 -14.28 16.50
N SER A 198 11.63 -14.27 16.26
CA SER A 198 12.38 -15.54 16.19
C SER A 198 12.40 -16.31 17.53
N GLU A 199 12.17 -15.60 18.63
CA GLU A 199 11.99 -16.22 19.95
C GLU A 199 10.67 -16.98 20.02
N GLU A 200 9.56 -16.37 19.61
CA GLU A 200 8.24 -17.05 19.55
C GLU A 200 8.30 -18.27 18.64
N PHE A 201 8.86 -18.11 17.42
CA PHE A 201 9.07 -19.23 16.51
C PHE A 201 9.84 -20.38 17.18
N THR A 202 10.92 -20.07 17.88
CA THR A 202 11.74 -21.07 18.61
C THR A 202 10.94 -21.75 19.72
N ASN A 203 10.21 -20.98 20.52
CA ASN A 203 9.43 -21.53 21.65
C ASN A 203 8.31 -22.44 21.16
N GLU A 204 7.58 -22.03 20.13
CA GLU A 204 6.53 -22.88 19.52
C GLU A 204 7.11 -24.16 18.91
N LEU A 205 8.27 -24.08 18.27
CA LEU A 205 8.96 -25.26 17.75
C LEU A 205 9.35 -26.23 18.89
N ILE A 206 9.93 -25.71 19.97
CA ILE A 206 10.27 -26.52 21.14
C ILE A 206 9.05 -27.18 21.75
N GLU A 207 7.94 -26.47 21.86
CA GLU A 207 6.67 -27.04 22.35
C GLU A 207 6.15 -28.13 21.42
N ALA A 208 6.18 -27.92 20.11
CA ALA A 208 5.76 -28.91 19.13
C ALA A 208 6.60 -30.19 19.21
N ILE A 209 7.91 -30.07 19.41
CA ILE A 209 8.82 -31.19 19.60
C ILE A 209 8.55 -31.91 20.95
N ARG A 210 8.41 -31.17 22.03
CA ARG A 210 8.19 -31.73 23.39
C ARG A 210 6.88 -32.49 23.49
N ASN A 211 5.85 -32.06 22.80
CA ASN A 211 4.57 -32.74 22.77
C ASN A 211 4.63 -34.13 22.12
N GLY A 212 5.73 -34.45 21.42
CA GLY A 212 6.02 -35.79 20.87
C GLY A 212 4.96 -36.35 19.90
N ASN A 213 4.01 -35.51 19.52
CA ASN A 213 2.89 -35.86 18.68
C ASN A 213 3.06 -35.27 17.28
N ASN A 214 2.99 -36.12 16.26
CA ASN A 214 3.06 -35.68 14.86
C ASN A 214 2.06 -34.55 14.55
N THR A 215 0.91 -34.52 15.23
CA THR A 215 -0.11 -33.51 15.08
C THR A 215 0.39 -32.10 15.50
N ALA A 216 1.22 -31.99 16.54
CA ALA A 216 1.75 -30.72 17.01
C ALA A 216 2.73 -30.10 15.98
N MET A 217 3.64 -30.94 15.45
CA MET A 217 4.57 -30.52 14.38
C MET A 217 3.82 -30.17 13.09
N THR A 218 2.79 -30.91 12.73
CA THR A 218 1.97 -30.59 11.56
C THR A 218 1.31 -29.22 11.71
N LYS A 219 0.69 -28.94 12.86
CA LYS A 219 0.07 -27.62 13.14
C LYS A 219 1.10 -26.48 13.12
N PHE A 220 2.30 -26.70 13.68
CA PHE A 220 3.37 -25.73 13.62
C PHE A 220 3.74 -25.41 12.16
N ARG A 221 3.97 -26.44 11.33
CA ARG A 221 4.28 -26.27 9.93
C ARG A 221 3.15 -25.61 9.13
N GLU A 222 1.91 -25.97 9.39
CA GLU A 222 0.74 -25.33 8.77
C GLU A 222 0.66 -23.84 9.12
N LYS A 223 0.93 -23.46 10.37
CA LYS A 223 0.95 -22.06 10.80
C LYS A 223 1.97 -21.22 10.04
N TYR A 224 3.18 -21.74 9.86
CA TYR A 224 4.30 -20.96 9.31
C TYR A 224 4.52 -21.15 7.80
N ARG A 225 3.95 -22.18 7.18
CA ARG A 225 4.15 -22.49 5.77
C ARG A 225 2.89 -22.31 4.90
N ASN A 226 1.71 -22.12 5.50
CA ASN A 226 0.46 -21.90 4.78
C ASN A 226 0.00 -20.44 4.87
N ILE A 227 0.94 -19.54 4.62
CA ILE A 227 0.77 -18.08 4.65
C ILE A 227 1.40 -17.49 3.39
N ASP A 228 0.99 -16.28 3.06
CA ASP A 228 1.50 -15.59 1.87
C ASP A 228 2.71 -14.70 2.20
N VAL A 229 2.75 -14.13 3.43
CA VAL A 229 3.84 -13.26 3.89
C VAL A 229 4.24 -13.60 5.31
N LEU A 230 5.51 -13.88 5.51
CA LEU A 230 6.13 -14.09 6.82
C LEU A 230 7.03 -12.92 7.19
N LEU A 231 6.76 -12.31 8.33
CA LEU A 231 7.57 -11.25 8.93
C LEU A 231 8.20 -11.80 10.21
N ILE A 232 9.52 -11.95 10.22
CA ILE A 232 10.25 -12.42 11.40
C ILE A 232 11.14 -11.30 11.94
N ASP A 233 10.87 -10.89 13.17
CA ASP A 233 11.71 -9.92 13.87
C ASP A 233 12.80 -10.62 14.68
N ASP A 234 13.88 -9.88 14.91
CA ASP A 234 14.99 -10.30 15.76
C ASP A 234 15.60 -11.66 15.38
N ILE A 235 15.76 -11.92 14.09
CA ILE A 235 16.25 -13.20 13.54
C ILE A 235 17.60 -13.66 14.12
N GLN A 236 18.40 -12.75 14.67
CA GLN A 236 19.68 -13.08 15.27
C GLN A 236 19.57 -14.03 16.48
N PHE A 237 18.42 -14.15 17.13
CA PHE A 237 18.25 -15.03 18.30
C PHE A 237 18.14 -16.52 17.94
N ILE A 238 18.07 -16.89 16.64
CA ILE A 238 18.21 -18.30 16.24
C ILE A 238 19.68 -18.75 16.10
N ILE A 239 20.64 -17.82 16.18
CA ILE A 239 22.08 -18.15 16.08
C ILE A 239 22.46 -19.16 17.16
N GLY A 240 23.12 -20.26 16.76
CA GLY A 240 23.53 -21.33 17.66
C GLY A 240 22.44 -22.33 18.05
N LYS A 241 21.21 -22.19 17.50
CA LYS A 241 20.09 -23.13 17.71
C LYS A 241 19.87 -23.97 16.46
N GLU A 242 20.71 -24.98 16.23
CA GLU A 242 20.77 -25.75 14.98
C GLU A 242 19.40 -26.28 14.52
N SER A 243 18.64 -26.93 15.41
CA SER A 243 17.30 -27.46 15.07
C SER A 243 16.30 -26.35 14.69
N THR A 244 16.42 -25.15 15.30
CA THR A 244 15.58 -24.00 14.93
C THR A 244 15.97 -23.44 13.59
N GLN A 245 17.28 -23.34 13.31
CA GLN A 245 17.81 -22.90 12.02
C GLN A 245 17.37 -23.84 10.88
N GLU A 246 17.42 -25.14 11.09
CA GLU A 246 16.99 -26.13 10.12
C GLU A 246 15.50 -26.03 9.80
N GLU A 247 14.62 -25.97 10.81
CA GLU A 247 13.17 -25.84 10.60
C GLU A 247 12.81 -24.46 10.00
N PHE A 248 13.55 -23.41 10.37
CA PHE A 248 13.41 -22.10 9.75
C PHE A 248 13.80 -22.12 8.28
N PHE A 249 14.91 -22.77 7.92
CA PHE A 249 15.36 -22.93 6.54
C PHE A 249 14.32 -23.67 5.68
N HIS A 250 13.71 -24.71 6.22
CA HIS A 250 12.63 -25.42 5.53
C HIS A 250 11.39 -24.54 5.34
N THR A 251 11.05 -23.72 6.34
CA THR A 251 9.95 -22.78 6.24
C THR A 251 10.23 -21.70 5.19
N PHE A 252 11.44 -21.15 5.21
CA PHE A 252 11.90 -20.17 4.22
C PHE A 252 11.80 -20.72 2.80
N ASN A 253 12.31 -21.92 2.54
CA ASN A 253 12.26 -22.52 1.20
C ASN A 253 10.81 -22.72 0.72
N THR A 254 9.91 -23.17 1.61
CA THR A 254 8.49 -23.36 1.26
C THR A 254 7.80 -22.06 0.85
N LEU A 255 8.18 -20.94 1.47
CA LEU A 255 7.60 -19.62 1.17
C LEU A 255 8.29 -18.90 0.01
N TYR A 256 9.50 -19.31 -0.33
CA TYR A 256 10.28 -18.72 -1.43
C TYR A 256 9.90 -19.32 -2.79
N GLU A 257 9.51 -20.61 -2.85
CA GLU A 257 9.04 -21.32 -4.05
C GLU A 257 7.64 -20.87 -4.49
#